data_4c6d15576fed4c7217abca90028021f5
#
_entry.id   4c6d15576fed4c7217abca90028021f5
#
_cell.length_a   1.000
_cell.length_b   1.000
_cell.length_c   1.000
_cell.angle_alpha   90.00
_cell.angle_beta   90.00
_cell.angle_gamma   90.00
#
_symmetry.space_group_name_H-M   'P 1'
#
loop_
_entity.id
_entity.type
_entity.pdbx_description
1 polymer ?
#
loop_
_entity_poly.entity_id
_entity_poly.type
_entity_poly.pdbx_seq_one_letter_code
_entity_poly.pdbx_strand_id
1 'polypeptide(L)'
;MTNIETIFLGIIQGLSEFLPVSSSGHLVIFKNLLGFKEPELLLDVSLHLGTLLAVCIYFRSDLKKMAEEIWEIATPGADHRFKLKPHASLALMVVVGSIPTALIGIIFKTPLERVFGSVTTVGVMLVITGIIVGSARLIPKAHEKLTQVGPLIALAIGTAQGLAIMPGISRSGSTIVCALLLGLNRELAGRFSFLLSIPAIIGAVVLQFDVEAIARVGVVPLILGFASSALVGFMALKVLMRMVMKGHFYYFAPYCWAVGIFTVIFTW
;
A
#
# COMPACT_ATOMS: atom_id res chain seq x y z
N MET A 1 10.26 -23.18 -6.88
CA MET A 1 10.79 -21.82 -7.04
C MET A 1 12.28 -21.75 -6.86
N THR A 2 12.99 -21.03 -7.74
CA THR A 2 14.41 -20.77 -7.56
C THR A 2 14.65 -19.53 -6.69
N ASN A 3 15.82 -19.44 -6.05
CA ASN A 3 16.20 -18.26 -5.27
C ASN A 3 16.22 -16.98 -6.12
N ILE A 4 16.57 -17.10 -7.42
CA ILE A 4 16.62 -15.96 -8.35
C ILE A 4 15.21 -15.41 -8.63
N GLU A 5 14.24 -16.29 -8.88
CA GLU A 5 12.84 -15.90 -9.07
C GLU A 5 12.29 -15.18 -7.84
N THR A 6 12.62 -15.65 -6.66
CA THR A 6 12.17 -15.04 -5.40
C THR A 6 12.77 -13.65 -5.19
N ILE A 7 14.08 -13.48 -5.43
CA ILE A 7 14.74 -12.17 -5.37
C ILE A 7 14.12 -11.22 -6.40
N PHE A 8 13.86 -11.70 -7.62
CA PHE A 8 13.23 -10.91 -8.67
C PHE A 8 11.84 -10.43 -8.26
N LEU A 9 10.99 -11.34 -7.76
CA LEU A 9 9.66 -10.98 -7.26
C LEU A 9 9.74 -10.02 -6.07
N GLY A 10 10.74 -10.18 -5.18
CA GLY A 10 11.00 -9.25 -4.10
C GLY A 10 11.38 -7.84 -4.59
N ILE A 11 12.18 -7.73 -5.63
CA ILE A 11 12.51 -6.45 -6.27
C ILE A 11 11.24 -5.82 -6.86
N ILE A 12 10.45 -6.60 -7.61
CA ILE A 12 9.19 -6.13 -8.19
C ILE A 12 8.23 -5.64 -7.09
N GLN A 13 8.05 -6.43 -6.02
CA GLN A 13 7.22 -6.03 -4.88
C GLN A 13 7.72 -4.74 -4.26
N GLY A 14 9.02 -4.66 -3.93
CA GLY A 14 9.61 -3.47 -3.31
C GLY A 14 9.44 -2.20 -4.14
N LEU A 15 9.61 -2.28 -5.46
CA LEU A 15 9.38 -1.16 -6.36
C LEU A 15 7.91 -0.78 -6.41
N SER A 16 7.04 -1.74 -6.71
CA SER A 16 5.64 -1.49 -7.08
C SER A 16 4.70 -1.31 -5.88
N GLU A 17 5.07 -1.71 -4.66
CA GLU A 17 4.26 -1.53 -3.46
C GLU A 17 4.07 -0.06 -3.10
N PHE A 18 5.12 0.72 -3.24
CA PHE A 18 5.08 2.14 -2.91
C PHE A 18 4.79 3.00 -4.12
N LEU A 19 5.44 2.73 -5.26
CA LEU A 19 5.13 3.45 -6.49
C LEU A 19 3.66 3.22 -6.85
N PRO A 20 2.96 4.23 -7.39
CA PRO A 20 1.52 4.14 -7.64
C PRO A 20 1.22 3.35 -8.92
N VAL A 21 1.71 2.09 -8.97
CA VAL A 21 1.65 1.23 -10.16
C VAL A 21 1.02 -0.16 -9.90
N SER A 22 0.55 -0.42 -8.66
CA SER A 22 -0.06 -1.68 -8.22
C SER A 22 0.89 -2.87 -8.14
N SER A 23 1.39 -3.16 -6.93
CA SER A 23 2.23 -4.34 -6.65
C SER A 23 1.51 -5.66 -6.92
N SER A 24 0.26 -5.79 -6.46
CA SER A 24 -0.55 -6.99 -6.70
C SER A 24 -0.75 -7.26 -8.20
N GLY A 25 -0.98 -6.21 -8.99
CA GLY A 25 -1.07 -6.35 -10.45
C GLY A 25 0.22 -6.85 -11.08
N HIS A 26 1.35 -6.27 -10.69
CA HIS A 26 2.67 -6.69 -11.20
C HIS A 26 3.02 -8.11 -10.77
N LEU A 27 2.77 -8.49 -9.51
CA LEU A 27 3.01 -9.86 -9.06
C LEU A 27 2.18 -10.88 -9.84
N VAL A 28 0.90 -10.59 -10.12
CA VAL A 28 0.05 -11.47 -10.95
C VAL A 28 0.62 -11.62 -12.36
N ILE A 29 1.00 -10.51 -13.01
CA ILE A 29 1.58 -10.53 -14.37
C ILE A 29 2.88 -11.34 -14.38
N PHE A 30 3.83 -11.03 -13.50
CA PHE A 30 5.14 -11.69 -13.50
C PHE A 30 5.07 -13.16 -13.07
N LYS A 31 4.21 -13.52 -12.12
CA LYS A 31 3.98 -14.93 -11.76
C LYS A 31 3.42 -15.72 -12.94
N ASN A 32 2.47 -15.15 -13.67
CA ASN A 32 1.93 -15.77 -14.87
C ASN A 32 3.02 -15.96 -15.94
N LEU A 33 3.85 -14.96 -16.20
CA LEU A 33 4.99 -15.03 -17.12
C LEU A 33 6.05 -16.07 -16.73
N LEU A 34 6.26 -16.26 -15.42
CA LEU A 34 7.18 -17.26 -14.88
C LEU A 34 6.55 -18.67 -14.82
N GLY A 35 5.28 -18.83 -15.21
CA GLY A 35 4.59 -20.12 -15.27
C GLY A 35 4.10 -20.65 -13.92
N PHE A 36 3.97 -19.80 -12.89
CA PHE A 36 3.36 -20.18 -11.63
C PHE A 36 1.85 -20.42 -11.82
N LYS A 37 1.41 -21.66 -11.61
CA LYS A 37 0.00 -22.07 -11.79
C LYS A 37 -0.85 -21.84 -10.54
N GLU A 38 -0.23 -21.83 -9.36
CA GLU A 38 -0.90 -21.65 -8.08
C GLU A 38 -0.40 -20.40 -7.36
N PRO A 39 -1.27 -19.69 -6.62
CA PRO A 39 -0.87 -18.56 -5.82
C PRO A 39 0.04 -19.01 -4.66
N GLU A 40 1.29 -18.58 -4.67
CA GLU A 40 2.24 -18.78 -3.57
C GLU A 40 1.95 -17.72 -2.48
N LEU A 41 0.84 -17.91 -1.74
CA LEU A 41 0.36 -16.95 -0.75
C LEU A 41 1.39 -16.60 0.31
N LEU A 42 2.16 -17.61 0.78
CA LEU A 42 3.18 -17.38 1.80
C LEU A 42 4.35 -16.54 1.29
N LEU A 43 4.73 -16.71 0.01
CA LEU A 43 5.72 -15.83 -0.59
C LEU A 43 5.21 -14.39 -0.62
N ASP A 44 3.97 -14.17 -1.07
CA ASP A 44 3.37 -12.84 -1.10
C ASP A 44 3.35 -12.20 0.28
N VAL A 45 2.99 -12.96 1.31
CA VAL A 45 3.06 -12.54 2.72
C VAL A 45 4.48 -12.12 3.09
N SER A 46 5.50 -12.93 2.74
CA SER A 46 6.90 -12.60 3.03
C SER A 46 7.35 -11.32 2.33
N LEU A 47 6.98 -11.14 1.06
CA LEU A 47 7.27 -9.94 0.28
C LEU A 47 6.61 -8.68 0.89
N HIS A 48 5.34 -8.79 1.30
CA HIS A 48 4.62 -7.70 1.97
C HIS A 48 5.19 -7.38 3.35
N LEU A 49 5.65 -8.36 4.12
CA LEU A 49 6.34 -8.14 5.38
C LEU A 49 7.65 -7.37 5.17
N GLY A 50 8.38 -7.64 4.09
CA GLY A 50 9.58 -6.89 3.72
C GLY A 50 9.26 -5.40 3.45
N THR A 51 8.23 -5.13 2.65
CA THR A 51 7.79 -3.75 2.39
C THR A 51 7.19 -3.08 3.63
N LEU A 52 6.50 -3.82 4.50
CA LEU A 52 6.05 -3.33 5.80
C LEU A 52 7.22 -2.87 6.68
N LEU A 53 8.30 -3.67 6.74
CA LEU A 53 9.52 -3.28 7.44
C LEU A 53 10.10 -1.98 6.87
N ALA A 54 10.10 -1.81 5.54
CA ALA A 54 10.57 -0.58 4.89
C ALA A 54 9.75 0.64 5.34
N VAL A 55 8.41 0.53 5.43
CA VAL A 55 7.52 1.60 5.95
C VAL A 55 7.85 1.90 7.40
N CYS A 56 7.98 0.88 8.25
CA CYS A 56 8.28 1.05 9.66
C CYS A 56 9.63 1.74 9.88
N ILE A 57 10.66 1.38 9.11
CA ILE A 57 11.99 2.02 9.18
C ILE A 57 11.92 3.47 8.70
N TYR A 58 11.21 3.74 7.61
CA TYR A 58 11.09 5.09 7.04
C TYR A 58 10.36 6.04 8.00
N PHE A 59 9.25 5.61 8.57
CA PHE A 59 8.41 6.38 9.49
C PHE A 59 8.71 6.10 10.96
N ARG A 60 9.89 5.55 11.30
CA ARG A 60 10.25 5.20 12.69
C ARG A 60 10.10 6.34 13.69
N SER A 61 10.39 7.58 13.26
CA SER A 61 10.24 8.77 14.12
C SER A 61 8.77 9.06 14.42
N ASP A 62 7.90 8.90 13.40
CA ASP A 62 6.45 9.08 13.56
C ASP A 62 5.87 8.03 14.47
N LEU A 63 6.22 6.76 14.24
CA LEU A 63 5.75 5.63 15.05
C LEU A 63 6.20 5.75 16.49
N LYS A 64 7.46 6.16 16.73
CA LYS A 64 7.98 6.40 18.07
C LYS A 64 7.19 7.50 18.79
N LYS A 65 6.98 8.65 18.15
CA LYS A 65 6.21 9.76 18.73
C LYS A 65 4.74 9.39 18.96
N MET A 66 4.13 8.62 18.06
CA MET A 66 2.78 8.08 18.28
C MET A 66 2.73 7.22 19.52
N ALA A 67 3.68 6.29 19.69
CA ALA A 67 3.73 5.42 20.85
C ALA A 67 3.96 6.22 22.15
N GLU A 68 4.88 7.18 22.14
CA GLU A 68 5.17 8.06 23.28
C GLU A 68 3.93 8.88 23.69
N GLU A 69 3.26 9.54 22.74
CA GLU A 69 2.07 10.35 23.02
C GLU A 69 0.87 9.52 23.49
N ILE A 70 0.70 8.30 22.94
CA ILE A 70 -0.34 7.36 23.41
C ILE A 70 -0.02 6.88 24.82
N TRP A 71 1.24 6.54 25.12
CA TRP A 71 1.69 6.12 26.46
C TRP A 71 1.44 7.19 27.50
N GLU A 72 1.76 8.45 27.20
CA GLU A 72 1.50 9.58 28.08
C GLU A 72 0.00 9.74 28.41
N ILE A 73 -0.88 9.53 27.42
CA ILE A 73 -2.34 9.60 27.62
C ILE A 73 -2.85 8.45 28.50
N ALA A 74 -2.24 7.25 28.37
CA ALA A 74 -2.62 6.06 29.11
C ALA A 74 -2.09 6.04 30.56
N THR A 75 -1.11 6.92 30.90
CA THR A 75 -0.49 6.92 32.22
C THR A 75 -1.36 7.68 33.23
N PRO A 76 -1.64 7.12 34.44
CA PRO A 76 -2.41 7.80 35.49
C PRO A 76 -1.71 9.07 35.96
N GLY A 77 -2.45 10.20 35.99
CA GLY A 77 -1.94 11.51 36.41
C GLY A 77 -1.60 12.46 35.26
N ALA A 78 -1.79 12.07 34.03
CA ALA A 78 -1.72 12.98 32.91
C ALA A 78 -2.80 14.07 33.03
N ASP A 79 -2.42 15.33 32.84
CA ASP A 79 -3.37 16.44 32.79
C ASP A 79 -4.26 16.28 31.56
N HIS A 80 -5.42 15.68 31.74
CA HIS A 80 -6.42 15.37 30.70
C HIS A 80 -7.08 16.61 30.11
N ARG A 81 -6.41 17.76 30.08
CA ARG A 81 -6.87 18.94 29.35
C ARG A 81 -6.80 18.72 27.83
N PHE A 82 -7.69 17.88 27.39
CA PHE A 82 -8.47 17.77 26.16
C PHE A 82 -7.92 18.29 24.81
N LYS A 83 -6.63 18.25 24.54
CA LYS A 83 -6.18 18.24 23.14
C LYS A 83 -5.29 17.03 22.90
N LEU A 84 -5.80 16.05 22.13
CA LEU A 84 -4.95 14.98 21.63
C LEU A 84 -3.72 15.61 20.97
N LYS A 85 -2.55 15.16 21.39
CA LYS A 85 -1.28 15.57 20.77
C LYS A 85 -1.29 15.19 19.27
N PRO A 86 -0.56 15.89 18.41
CA PRO A 86 -0.65 15.71 16.96
C PRO A 86 -0.41 14.28 16.47
N HIS A 87 0.56 13.55 17.05
CA HIS A 87 0.86 12.19 16.63
C HIS A 87 -0.16 11.16 17.18
N ALA A 88 -0.64 11.35 18.42
CA ALA A 88 -1.72 10.53 18.96
C ALA A 88 -3.03 10.72 18.15
N SER A 89 -3.34 11.95 17.75
CA SER A 89 -4.45 12.24 16.85
C SER A 89 -4.28 11.54 15.50
N LEU A 90 -3.08 11.58 14.91
CA LEU A 90 -2.79 10.92 13.66
C LEU A 90 -2.92 9.39 13.78
N ALA A 91 -2.45 8.79 14.88
CA ALA A 91 -2.62 7.37 15.17
C ALA A 91 -4.11 6.99 15.29
N LEU A 92 -4.92 7.80 15.98
CA LEU A 92 -6.36 7.59 16.04
C LEU A 92 -7.00 7.64 14.66
N MET A 93 -6.60 8.58 13.81
CA MET A 93 -7.12 8.67 12.43
C MET A 93 -6.69 7.48 11.57
N VAL A 94 -5.51 6.89 11.81
CA VAL A 94 -5.10 5.62 11.17
C VAL A 94 -6.05 4.49 11.58
N VAL A 95 -6.40 4.38 12.86
CA VAL A 95 -7.38 3.38 13.33
C VAL A 95 -8.74 3.62 12.69
N VAL A 96 -9.25 4.85 12.70
CA VAL A 96 -10.54 5.22 12.07
C VAL A 96 -10.55 4.89 10.57
N GLY A 97 -9.49 5.25 9.84
CA GLY A 97 -9.38 4.94 8.41
C GLY A 97 -9.22 3.44 8.11
N SER A 98 -8.74 2.65 9.07
CA SER A 98 -8.64 1.19 8.91
C SER A 98 -9.99 0.48 8.95
N ILE A 99 -11.01 1.08 9.57
CA ILE A 99 -12.34 0.47 9.70
C ILE A 99 -12.97 0.17 8.34
N PRO A 100 -13.16 1.14 7.42
CA PRO A 100 -13.75 0.83 6.11
C PRO A 100 -12.88 -0.12 5.28
N THR A 101 -11.54 -0.03 5.39
CA THR A 101 -10.64 -0.98 4.72
C THR A 101 -10.90 -2.41 5.18
N ALA A 102 -10.98 -2.64 6.50
CA ALA A 102 -11.23 -3.96 7.08
C ALA A 102 -12.61 -4.50 6.68
N LEU A 103 -13.65 -3.67 6.76
CA LEU A 103 -15.02 -4.05 6.36
C LEU A 103 -15.07 -4.46 4.89
N ILE A 104 -14.51 -3.66 3.99
CA ILE A 104 -14.48 -3.97 2.56
C ILE A 104 -13.67 -5.25 2.31
N GLY A 105 -12.50 -5.40 2.94
CA GLY A 105 -11.65 -6.58 2.78
C GLY A 105 -12.33 -7.88 3.22
N ILE A 106 -13.10 -7.85 4.34
CA ILE A 106 -13.83 -9.01 4.83
C ILE A 106 -15.04 -9.32 3.94
N ILE A 107 -15.84 -8.32 3.59
CA ILE A 107 -17.08 -8.50 2.80
C ILE A 107 -16.76 -9.00 1.39
N PHE A 108 -15.72 -8.46 0.75
CA PHE A 108 -15.38 -8.75 -0.63
C PHE A 108 -14.28 -9.82 -0.81
N LYS A 109 -13.88 -10.53 0.25
CA LYS A 109 -12.84 -11.56 0.19
C LYS A 109 -13.07 -12.56 -0.96
N THR A 110 -14.21 -13.23 -0.99
CA THR A 110 -14.52 -14.27 -1.98
C THR A 110 -14.64 -13.76 -3.43
N PRO A 111 -15.33 -12.63 -3.71
CA PRO A 111 -15.31 -12.03 -5.04
C PRO A 111 -13.90 -11.64 -5.51
N LEU A 112 -13.06 -11.10 -4.62
CA LEU A 112 -11.70 -10.69 -4.96
C LEU A 112 -10.81 -11.88 -5.33
N GLU A 113 -10.91 -13.01 -4.62
CA GLU A 113 -10.14 -14.23 -4.93
C GLU A 113 -10.35 -14.69 -6.39
N ARG A 114 -11.57 -14.56 -6.93
CA ARG A 114 -11.86 -14.87 -8.34
C ARG A 114 -11.20 -13.91 -9.33
N VAL A 115 -11.09 -12.64 -8.96
CA VAL A 115 -10.50 -11.59 -9.81
C VAL A 115 -8.97 -11.72 -9.86
N PHE A 116 -8.33 -12.19 -8.79
CA PHE A 116 -6.88 -12.44 -8.75
C PHE A 116 -6.40 -13.46 -9.81
N GLY A 117 -7.29 -14.34 -10.30
CA GLY A 117 -6.97 -15.31 -11.36
C GLY A 117 -6.98 -14.74 -12.78
N SER A 118 -7.46 -13.51 -13.00
CA SER A 118 -7.63 -12.94 -14.34
C SER A 118 -6.59 -11.87 -14.66
N VAL A 119 -5.59 -12.21 -15.45
CA VAL A 119 -4.54 -11.26 -15.90
C VAL A 119 -5.13 -10.12 -16.72
N THR A 120 -6.14 -10.41 -17.57
CA THR A 120 -6.85 -9.37 -18.34
C THR A 120 -7.53 -8.35 -17.43
N THR A 121 -8.20 -8.82 -16.37
CA THR A 121 -8.83 -7.91 -15.38
C THR A 121 -7.79 -7.02 -14.70
N VAL A 122 -6.63 -7.57 -14.35
CA VAL A 122 -5.50 -6.81 -13.80
C VAL A 122 -5.05 -5.71 -14.77
N GLY A 123 -4.97 -6.01 -16.06
CA GLY A 123 -4.63 -5.02 -17.09
C GLY A 123 -5.63 -3.86 -17.15
N VAL A 124 -6.93 -4.15 -17.10
CA VAL A 124 -7.98 -3.11 -17.06
C VAL A 124 -7.85 -2.26 -15.78
N MET A 125 -7.62 -2.90 -14.63
CA MET A 125 -7.46 -2.20 -13.35
C MET A 125 -6.19 -1.34 -13.31
N LEU A 126 -5.11 -1.73 -14.00
CA LEU A 126 -3.93 -0.89 -14.20
C LEU A 126 -4.24 0.37 -15.01
N VAL A 127 -5.06 0.26 -16.06
CA VAL A 127 -5.52 1.44 -16.82
C VAL A 127 -6.30 2.40 -15.92
N ILE A 128 -7.20 1.87 -15.08
CA ILE A 128 -7.95 2.67 -14.07
C ILE A 128 -6.98 3.32 -13.07
N THR A 129 -5.96 2.59 -12.60
CA THR A 129 -4.90 3.16 -11.76
C THR A 129 -4.22 4.35 -12.45
N GLY A 130 -3.92 4.23 -13.75
CA GLY A 130 -3.35 5.33 -14.52
C GLY A 130 -4.27 6.56 -14.56
N ILE A 131 -5.59 6.37 -14.67
CA ILE A 131 -6.57 7.47 -14.61
C ILE A 131 -6.57 8.12 -13.23
N ILE A 132 -6.64 7.31 -12.17
CA ILE A 132 -6.60 7.81 -10.78
C ILE A 132 -5.32 8.63 -10.54
N VAL A 133 -4.17 8.06 -10.84
CA VAL A 133 -2.87 8.72 -10.62
C VAL A 133 -2.71 9.96 -11.50
N GLY A 134 -3.17 9.89 -12.75
CA GLY A 134 -3.15 11.02 -13.69
C GLY A 134 -4.00 12.18 -13.23
N SER A 135 -5.12 11.94 -12.54
CA SER A 135 -6.00 12.98 -12.00
C SER A 135 -5.30 13.88 -10.97
N ALA A 136 -4.22 13.41 -10.33
CA ALA A 136 -3.42 14.22 -9.42
C ALA A 136 -2.84 15.48 -10.07
N ARG A 137 -2.67 15.49 -11.40
CA ARG A 137 -2.24 16.68 -12.17
C ARG A 137 -3.24 17.83 -12.11
N LEU A 138 -4.52 17.49 -11.97
CA LEU A 138 -5.62 18.45 -11.98
C LEU A 138 -5.83 19.14 -10.62
N ILE A 139 -5.14 18.69 -9.56
CA ILE A 139 -5.28 19.23 -8.22
C ILE A 139 -4.39 20.49 -8.06
N PRO A 140 -4.99 21.67 -7.88
CA PRO A 140 -4.22 22.89 -7.72
C PRO A 140 -3.49 22.91 -6.37
N LYS A 141 -2.26 23.46 -6.32
CA LYS A 141 -1.54 23.66 -5.05
C LYS A 141 -2.33 24.50 -4.03
N ALA A 142 -3.14 25.43 -4.49
CA ALA A 142 -4.00 26.26 -3.63
C ALA A 142 -5.06 25.45 -2.87
N HIS A 143 -5.35 24.22 -3.29
CA HIS A 143 -6.28 23.32 -2.64
C HIS A 143 -5.64 22.59 -1.42
N GLU A 144 -4.32 22.45 -1.39
CA GLU A 144 -3.55 21.67 -0.41
C GLU A 144 -3.34 22.45 0.90
N LYS A 145 -4.43 22.76 1.64
CA LYS A 145 -4.39 23.63 2.82
C LYS A 145 -4.43 22.89 4.17
N LEU A 146 -4.96 21.68 4.19
CA LEU A 146 -5.17 20.94 5.42
C LEU A 146 -3.86 20.33 5.94
N THR A 147 -3.56 20.62 7.19
CA THR A 147 -2.37 20.13 7.91
C THR A 147 -2.70 19.06 8.98
N GLN A 148 -3.98 18.67 9.07
CA GLN A 148 -4.46 17.66 9.99
C GLN A 148 -5.48 16.76 9.29
N VAL A 149 -5.51 15.49 9.68
CA VAL A 149 -6.48 14.50 9.19
C VAL A 149 -7.66 14.50 10.14
N GLY A 150 -8.84 14.84 9.64
CA GLY A 150 -10.09 14.69 10.39
C GLY A 150 -10.74 13.31 10.18
N PRO A 151 -11.74 12.93 11.02
CA PRO A 151 -12.36 11.61 10.96
C PRO A 151 -13.02 11.29 9.60
N LEU A 152 -13.72 12.24 8.99
CA LEU A 152 -14.35 12.06 7.68
C LEU A 152 -13.30 11.86 6.56
N ILE A 153 -12.19 12.58 6.64
CA ILE A 153 -11.07 12.43 5.70
C ILE A 153 -10.43 11.04 5.88
N ALA A 154 -10.22 10.61 7.14
CA ALA A 154 -9.67 9.29 7.44
C ALA A 154 -10.57 8.17 6.90
N LEU A 155 -11.89 8.27 7.10
CA LEU A 155 -12.87 7.31 6.57
C LEU A 155 -12.87 7.29 5.04
N ALA A 156 -12.84 8.44 4.38
CA ALA A 156 -12.80 8.52 2.91
C ALA A 156 -11.53 7.90 2.32
N ILE A 157 -10.35 8.21 2.90
CA ILE A 157 -9.08 7.61 2.46
C ILE A 157 -9.06 6.11 2.75
N GLY A 158 -9.59 5.68 3.90
CA GLY A 158 -9.73 4.27 4.26
C GLY A 158 -10.67 3.50 3.33
N THR A 159 -11.75 4.14 2.87
CA THR A 159 -12.65 3.57 1.84
C THR A 159 -11.90 3.43 0.50
N ALA A 160 -11.16 4.46 0.08
CA ALA A 160 -10.32 4.39 -1.10
C ALA A 160 -9.27 3.26 -0.99
N GLN A 161 -8.69 3.05 0.20
CA GLN A 161 -7.79 1.93 0.47
C GLN A 161 -8.51 0.58 0.34
N GLY A 162 -9.71 0.46 0.89
CA GLY A 162 -10.52 -0.76 0.80
C GLY A 162 -10.87 -1.12 -0.65
N LEU A 163 -11.27 -0.14 -1.47
CA LEU A 163 -11.55 -0.35 -2.88
C LEU A 163 -10.28 -0.73 -3.67
N ALA A 164 -9.12 -0.27 -3.23
CA ALA A 164 -7.83 -0.59 -3.85
C ALA A 164 -7.27 -1.99 -3.46
N ILE A 165 -8.04 -2.83 -2.77
CA ILE A 165 -7.70 -4.26 -2.57
C ILE A 165 -7.75 -5.01 -3.91
N MET A 166 -8.51 -4.51 -4.89
CA MET A 166 -8.63 -5.11 -6.23
C MET A 166 -7.27 -5.13 -6.94
N PRO A 167 -6.82 -6.30 -7.44
CA PRO A 167 -5.52 -6.43 -8.10
C PRO A 167 -5.48 -5.59 -9.37
N GLY A 168 -4.40 -4.84 -9.56
CA GLY A 168 -4.27 -3.86 -10.63
C GLY A 168 -4.63 -2.43 -10.19
N ILE A 169 -5.42 -2.24 -9.11
CA ILE A 169 -5.58 -0.92 -8.50
C ILE A 169 -4.43 -0.64 -7.54
N SER A 170 -3.79 0.51 -7.71
CA SER A 170 -2.73 0.94 -6.79
C SER A 170 -3.30 1.47 -5.49
N ARG A 171 -2.99 0.83 -4.37
CA ARG A 171 -3.37 1.28 -3.03
C ARG A 171 -2.76 2.66 -2.72
N SER A 172 -1.43 2.82 -2.90
CA SER A 172 -0.73 4.10 -2.68
C SER A 172 -1.25 5.19 -3.63
N GLY A 173 -1.52 4.84 -4.90
CA GLY A 173 -2.13 5.73 -5.88
C GLY A 173 -3.48 6.25 -5.43
N SER A 174 -4.38 5.37 -5.05
CA SER A 174 -5.75 5.71 -4.65
C SER A 174 -5.81 6.52 -3.36
N THR A 175 -5.05 6.13 -2.34
CA THR A 175 -5.07 6.81 -1.04
C THR A 175 -4.43 8.19 -1.08
N ILE A 176 -3.30 8.35 -1.78
CA ILE A 176 -2.63 9.65 -1.91
C ILE A 176 -3.49 10.61 -2.75
N VAL A 177 -4.04 10.16 -3.88
CA VAL A 177 -4.91 11.01 -4.72
C VAL A 177 -6.17 11.40 -3.96
N CYS A 178 -6.83 10.47 -3.27
CA CYS A 178 -7.98 10.76 -2.42
C CYS A 178 -7.63 11.82 -1.36
N ALA A 179 -6.51 11.66 -0.67
CA ALA A 179 -6.03 12.60 0.34
C ALA A 179 -5.80 14.02 -0.22
N LEU A 180 -5.18 14.12 -1.40
CA LEU A 180 -4.95 15.39 -2.08
C LEU A 180 -6.26 16.04 -2.56
N LEU A 181 -7.21 15.26 -3.09
CA LEU A 181 -8.54 15.74 -3.48
C LEU A 181 -9.34 16.27 -2.29
N LEU A 182 -9.14 15.71 -1.11
CA LEU A 182 -9.75 16.17 0.13
C LEU A 182 -9.03 17.38 0.76
N GLY A 183 -7.98 17.89 0.11
CA GLY A 183 -7.29 19.10 0.51
C GLY A 183 -6.14 18.93 1.48
N LEU A 184 -5.69 17.70 1.77
CA LEU A 184 -4.49 17.50 2.57
C LEU A 184 -3.25 18.01 1.81
N ASN A 185 -2.29 18.59 2.53
CA ASN A 185 -1.01 18.91 1.93
C ASN A 185 -0.26 17.62 1.52
N ARG A 186 0.65 17.73 0.58
CA ARG A 186 1.35 16.58 -0.05
C ARG A 186 2.12 15.72 0.93
N GLU A 187 2.77 16.35 1.90
CA GLU A 187 3.53 15.64 2.92
C GLU A 187 2.61 14.76 3.78
N LEU A 188 1.53 15.35 4.28
CA LEU A 188 0.55 14.64 5.12
C LEU A 188 -0.23 13.60 4.32
N ALA A 189 -0.56 13.86 3.05
CA ALA A 189 -1.22 12.90 2.17
C ALA A 189 -0.38 11.63 2.00
N GLY A 190 0.91 11.75 1.68
CA GLY A 190 1.81 10.61 1.61
C GLY A 190 2.03 9.94 2.96
N ARG A 191 2.31 10.72 4.00
CA ARG A 191 2.55 10.23 5.37
C ARG A 191 1.36 9.44 5.90
N PHE A 192 0.14 9.97 5.82
CA PHE A 192 -1.06 9.30 6.28
C PHE A 192 -1.36 8.04 5.47
N SER A 193 -1.23 8.08 4.15
CA SER A 193 -1.45 6.92 3.27
C SER A 193 -0.55 5.73 3.63
N PHE A 194 0.74 5.99 3.90
CA PHE A 194 1.68 4.92 4.27
C PHE A 194 1.50 4.44 5.71
N LEU A 195 1.20 5.32 6.65
CA LEU A 195 0.88 4.89 8.02
C LEU A 195 -0.41 4.07 8.06
N LEU A 196 -1.43 4.44 7.27
CA LEU A 196 -2.67 3.69 7.11
C LEU A 196 -2.46 2.31 6.48
N SER A 197 -1.40 2.12 5.71
CA SER A 197 -1.07 0.81 5.13
C SER A 197 -0.57 -0.21 6.14
N ILE A 198 0.00 0.23 7.26
CA ILE A 198 0.58 -0.67 8.27
C ILE A 198 -0.48 -1.64 8.81
N PRO A 199 -1.60 -1.18 9.42
CA PRO A 199 -2.63 -2.10 9.89
C PRO A 199 -3.28 -2.93 8.76
N ALA A 200 -3.40 -2.37 7.55
CA ALA A 200 -3.95 -3.11 6.40
C ALA A 200 -3.05 -4.28 5.98
N ILE A 201 -1.73 -4.07 5.89
CA ILE A 201 -0.77 -5.13 5.56
C ILE A 201 -0.72 -6.17 6.67
N ILE A 202 -0.69 -5.75 7.94
CA ILE A 202 -0.73 -6.68 9.09
C ILE A 202 -2.00 -7.54 9.02
N GLY A 203 -3.15 -6.93 8.78
CA GLY A 203 -4.42 -7.64 8.63
C GLY A 203 -4.40 -8.65 7.49
N ALA A 204 -3.87 -8.29 6.33
CA ALA A 204 -3.72 -9.18 5.19
C ALA A 204 -2.79 -10.37 5.50
N VAL A 205 -1.66 -10.11 6.16
CA VAL A 205 -0.71 -11.15 6.61
C VAL A 205 -1.39 -12.13 7.56
N VAL A 206 -2.11 -11.64 8.57
CA VAL A 206 -2.82 -12.50 9.55
C VAL A 206 -3.87 -13.38 8.88
N LEU A 207 -4.60 -12.85 7.89
CA LEU A 207 -5.64 -13.59 7.17
C LEU A 207 -5.11 -14.63 6.17
N GLN A 208 -3.86 -14.48 5.71
CA GLN A 208 -3.24 -15.33 4.69
C GLN A 208 -2.13 -16.23 5.24
N PHE A 209 -1.85 -16.16 6.54
CA PHE A 209 -0.76 -16.92 7.15
C PHE A 209 -1.10 -18.42 7.20
N ASP A 210 -0.29 -19.23 6.50
CA ASP A 210 -0.40 -20.68 6.45
C ASP A 210 0.94 -21.32 6.81
N VAL A 211 0.98 -22.03 7.93
CA VAL A 211 2.21 -22.67 8.43
C VAL A 211 2.65 -23.82 7.53
N GLU A 212 1.70 -24.56 6.92
CA GLU A 212 2.02 -25.70 6.06
C GLU A 212 2.70 -25.26 4.76
N ALA A 213 2.43 -24.04 4.31
CA ALA A 213 3.07 -23.46 3.13
C ALA A 213 4.58 -23.18 3.33
N ILE A 214 5.06 -23.04 4.58
CA ILE A 214 6.50 -22.86 4.88
C ILE A 214 7.30 -24.07 4.38
N ALA A 215 6.78 -25.27 4.59
CA ALA A 215 7.43 -26.51 4.17
C ALA A 215 7.50 -26.65 2.64
N ARG A 216 6.54 -26.04 1.91
CA ARG A 216 6.47 -26.09 0.44
C ARG A 216 7.43 -25.10 -0.23
N VAL A 217 7.52 -23.87 0.26
CA VAL A 217 8.33 -22.81 -0.34
C VAL A 217 9.79 -22.89 0.11
N GLY A 218 10.02 -23.25 1.36
CA GLY A 218 11.34 -23.26 2.00
C GLY A 218 11.72 -21.92 2.63
N VAL A 219 12.50 -21.99 3.69
CA VAL A 219 12.88 -20.79 4.50
C VAL A 219 13.80 -19.82 3.72
N VAL A 220 14.74 -20.35 2.95
CA VAL A 220 15.74 -19.52 2.21
C VAL A 220 15.05 -18.61 1.18
N PRO A 221 14.17 -19.09 0.27
CA PRO A 221 13.43 -18.22 -0.63
C PRO A 221 12.63 -17.13 0.11
N LEU A 222 11.96 -17.46 1.20
CA LEU A 222 11.18 -16.49 1.97
C LEU A 222 12.05 -15.36 2.53
N ILE A 223 13.22 -15.68 3.10
CA ILE A 223 14.18 -14.68 3.61
C ILE A 223 14.72 -13.81 2.48
N LEU A 224 15.07 -14.40 1.33
CA LEU A 224 15.59 -13.66 0.18
C LEU A 224 14.53 -12.71 -0.41
N GLY A 225 13.28 -13.17 -0.53
CA GLY A 225 12.17 -12.33 -0.95
C GLY A 225 11.89 -11.19 0.01
N PHE A 226 11.82 -11.48 1.31
CA PHE A 226 11.67 -10.49 2.37
C PHE A 226 12.78 -9.42 2.32
N ALA A 227 14.05 -9.84 2.28
CA ALA A 227 15.19 -8.94 2.31
C ALA A 227 15.25 -8.05 1.05
N SER A 228 15.04 -8.63 -0.15
CA SER A 228 15.02 -7.88 -1.40
C SER A 228 13.87 -6.88 -1.46
N SER A 229 12.65 -7.28 -1.04
CA SER A 229 11.50 -6.38 -1.01
C SER A 229 11.67 -5.26 0.04
N ALA A 230 12.26 -5.55 1.20
CA ALA A 230 12.54 -4.54 2.22
C ALA A 230 13.55 -3.49 1.74
N LEU A 231 14.67 -3.94 1.16
CA LEU A 231 15.74 -3.05 0.70
C LEU A 231 15.25 -2.16 -0.44
N VAL A 232 14.69 -2.78 -1.48
CA VAL A 232 14.20 -2.06 -2.67
C VAL A 232 13.02 -1.18 -2.31
N GLY A 233 12.12 -1.68 -1.45
CA GLY A 233 10.98 -0.93 -0.96
C GLY A 233 11.37 0.33 -0.20
N PHE A 234 12.37 0.26 0.68
CA PHE A 234 12.85 1.45 1.38
C PHE A 234 13.36 2.53 0.40
N MET A 235 14.10 2.12 -0.63
CA MET A 235 14.59 3.05 -1.66
C MET A 235 13.42 3.63 -2.48
N ALA A 236 12.48 2.80 -2.91
CA ALA A 236 11.31 3.21 -3.67
C ALA A 236 10.42 4.19 -2.89
N LEU A 237 10.17 3.92 -1.59
CA LEU A 237 9.41 4.80 -0.71
C LEU A 237 10.07 6.17 -0.57
N LYS A 238 11.39 6.22 -0.41
CA LYS A 238 12.15 7.48 -0.32
C LYS A 238 12.05 8.30 -1.60
N VAL A 239 12.12 7.65 -2.77
CA VAL A 239 11.95 8.31 -4.07
C VAL A 239 10.51 8.81 -4.23
N LEU A 240 9.53 7.97 -3.94
CA LEU A 240 8.13 8.34 -4.08
C LEU A 240 7.75 9.54 -3.20
N MET A 241 8.13 9.54 -1.93
CA MET A 241 7.83 10.68 -1.04
C MET A 241 8.38 11.99 -1.58
N ARG A 242 9.59 11.98 -2.18
CA ARG A 242 10.15 13.15 -2.86
C ARG A 242 9.30 13.57 -4.08
N MET A 243 8.81 12.61 -4.86
CA MET A 243 7.98 12.89 -6.04
C MET A 243 6.61 13.44 -5.64
N VAL A 244 6.01 12.92 -4.58
CA VAL A 244 4.74 13.43 -4.02
C VAL A 244 4.91 14.87 -3.57
N MET A 245 5.94 15.19 -2.77
CA MET A 245 6.21 16.55 -2.30
C MET A 245 6.45 17.54 -3.45
N LYS A 246 7.12 17.10 -4.53
CA LYS A 246 7.34 17.92 -5.73
C LYS A 246 6.12 18.03 -6.64
N GLY A 247 5.05 17.25 -6.41
CA GLY A 247 3.86 17.22 -7.24
C GLY A 247 4.03 16.45 -8.56
N HIS A 248 5.02 15.58 -8.63
CA HIS A 248 5.33 14.79 -9.83
C HIS A 248 4.70 13.40 -9.82
N PHE A 249 3.73 13.19 -8.94
CA PHE A 249 3.08 11.90 -8.73
C PHE A 249 2.39 11.36 -10.00
N TYR A 250 1.79 12.24 -10.81
CA TYR A 250 1.08 11.89 -12.03
C TYR A 250 1.99 11.31 -13.15
N TYR A 251 3.31 11.41 -13.02
CA TYR A 251 4.25 10.84 -14.02
C TYR A 251 4.18 9.29 -14.09
N PHE A 252 3.59 8.64 -13.12
CA PHE A 252 3.36 7.19 -13.18
C PHE A 252 2.15 6.78 -14.01
N ALA A 253 1.25 7.72 -14.36
CA ALA A 253 0.04 7.40 -15.14
C ALA A 253 0.35 6.81 -16.53
N PRO A 254 1.26 7.37 -17.36
CA PRO A 254 1.61 6.79 -18.64
C PRO A 254 2.15 5.36 -18.53
N TYR A 255 2.93 5.07 -17.48
CA TYR A 255 3.41 3.72 -17.21
C TYR A 255 2.26 2.74 -16.95
N CYS A 256 1.31 3.11 -16.08
CA CYS A 256 0.14 2.30 -15.77
C CYS A 256 -0.71 2.03 -17.01
N TRP A 257 -0.90 3.02 -17.87
CA TRP A 257 -1.62 2.86 -19.12
C TRP A 257 -0.88 1.93 -20.08
N ALA A 258 0.42 2.13 -20.26
CA ALA A 258 1.23 1.30 -21.17
C ALA A 258 1.20 -0.17 -20.73
N VAL A 259 1.50 -0.45 -19.45
CA VAL A 259 1.48 -1.82 -18.93
C VAL A 259 0.08 -2.41 -18.95
N GLY A 260 -0.94 -1.64 -18.54
CA GLY A 260 -2.32 -2.11 -18.52
C GLY A 260 -2.84 -2.46 -19.91
N ILE A 261 -2.67 -1.58 -20.92
CA ILE A 261 -3.07 -1.82 -22.30
C ILE A 261 -2.31 -3.00 -22.89
N PHE A 262 -0.98 -3.05 -22.68
CA PHE A 262 -0.17 -4.18 -23.14
C PHE A 262 -0.70 -5.50 -22.55
N THR A 263 -0.95 -5.54 -21.23
CA THR A 263 -1.48 -6.72 -20.57
C THR A 263 -2.82 -7.15 -21.17
N VAL A 264 -3.76 -6.22 -21.39
CA VAL A 264 -5.07 -6.54 -22.00
C VAL A 264 -4.90 -7.11 -23.41
N ILE A 265 -4.04 -6.53 -24.25
CA ILE A 265 -3.86 -6.97 -25.66
C ILE A 265 -3.24 -8.37 -25.73
N PHE A 266 -2.26 -8.68 -24.87
CA PHE A 266 -1.52 -9.94 -24.94
C PHE A 266 -2.11 -11.09 -24.11
N THR A 267 -3.19 -10.83 -23.32
CA THR A 267 -3.88 -11.86 -22.53
C THR A 267 -5.30 -12.14 -23.03
N TRP A 268 -5.68 -11.57 -24.17
CA TRP A 268 -6.93 -11.86 -24.90
C TRP A 268 -6.80 -13.11 -25.74
#